data_d72673d2b7613460e00e58485b0ee1db
#
_entry.id   d72673d2b7613460e00e58485b0ee1db
#
_cell.length_a   1.000
_cell.length_b   1.000
_cell.length_c   1.000
_cell.angle_alpha   90.00
_cell.angle_beta   90.00
_cell.angle_gamma   90.00
#
_symmetry.space_group_name_H-M   'P 1'
#
loop_
_entity.id
_entity.type
_entity.pdbx_description
1 polymer ?
#
loop_
_entity_poly.entity_id
_entity_poly.type
_entity_poly.pdbx_seq_one_letter_code
_entity_poly.pdbx_strand_id
1 'polypeptide(L)'
;HELGHALTARVFGYQAQDITLSLLGGCASFISLPRKTYQEFLTALAGPLVSFLLAGSVFLLDILEVPIENRWLWIVLSYAYWANLMLGGFNLLPGFPMDGGRIFRSVMRLFLTRARATLVAMWVGRGFAILLGLYGVWAMFNGSFGFISILIAVMIWREGYREYQLARVEEDFRKWSQADFDARV
;
A
#
# COMPACT_ATOMS: atom_id res chain seq x y z
N HIS A 1 -2.11 0.78 11.21
CA HIS A 1 -2.08 0.51 9.77
C HIS A 1 -1.94 -0.98 9.52
N GLU A 2 -0.80 -1.60 9.83
CA GLU A 2 -0.50 -3.02 9.61
C GLU A 2 -1.50 -3.97 10.29
N LEU A 3 -1.99 -3.59 11.47
CA LEU A 3 -3.05 -4.34 12.15
C LEU A 3 -4.34 -4.39 11.34
N GLY A 4 -4.68 -3.33 10.60
CA GLY A 4 -5.83 -3.32 9.70
C GLY A 4 -5.71 -4.38 8.63
N HIS A 5 -4.56 -4.46 7.96
CA HIS A 5 -4.28 -5.50 6.97
C HIS A 5 -4.34 -6.90 7.57
N ALA A 6 -3.64 -7.12 8.69
CA ALA A 6 -3.53 -8.41 9.34
C ALA A 6 -4.88 -8.96 9.83
N LEU A 7 -5.70 -8.11 10.48
CA LEU A 7 -7.03 -8.50 10.95
C LEU A 7 -7.97 -8.83 9.79
N THR A 8 -7.97 -8.01 8.75
CA THR A 8 -8.81 -8.25 7.57
C THR A 8 -8.40 -9.52 6.83
N ALA A 9 -7.10 -9.76 6.66
CA ALA A 9 -6.58 -10.99 6.08
C ALA A 9 -6.99 -12.22 6.90
N ARG A 10 -6.93 -12.12 8.24
CA ARG A 10 -7.34 -13.20 9.15
C ARG A 10 -8.83 -13.52 9.04
N VAL A 11 -9.69 -12.52 8.88
CA VAL A 11 -11.14 -12.73 8.64
C VAL A 11 -11.38 -13.55 7.37
N PHE A 12 -10.53 -13.38 6.36
CA PHE A 12 -10.60 -14.18 5.13
C PHE A 12 -9.88 -15.54 5.21
N GLY A 13 -9.38 -15.92 6.38
CA GLY A 13 -8.69 -17.21 6.61
C GLY A 13 -7.23 -17.23 6.17
N TYR A 14 -6.63 -16.06 5.88
CA TYR A 14 -5.20 -15.96 5.58
C TYR A 14 -4.41 -15.83 6.89
N GLN A 15 -3.37 -16.64 7.04
CA GLN A 15 -2.47 -16.53 8.18
C GLN A 15 -1.33 -15.56 7.83
N ALA A 16 -1.21 -14.49 8.61
CA ALA A 16 -0.01 -13.68 8.61
C ALA A 16 1.11 -14.48 9.26
N GLN A 17 2.23 -14.68 8.55
CA GLN A 17 3.38 -15.40 9.12
C GLN A 17 4.13 -14.52 10.10
N ASP A 18 4.43 -13.30 9.71
CA ASP A 18 5.18 -12.35 10.53
C ASP A 18 4.77 -10.91 10.20
N ILE A 19 4.66 -10.08 11.23
CA ILE A 19 4.61 -8.64 11.09
C ILE A 19 6.03 -8.12 11.38
N THR A 20 6.82 -7.92 10.35
CA THR A 20 8.15 -7.34 10.48
C THR A 20 8.04 -5.83 10.50
N LEU A 21 8.38 -5.22 11.63
CA LEU A 21 8.56 -3.77 11.74
C LEU A 21 9.97 -3.44 11.27
N SER A 22 10.10 -2.79 10.12
CA SER A 22 11.37 -2.26 9.63
C SER A 22 11.42 -0.75 9.80
N LEU A 23 12.61 -0.17 9.70
CA LEU A 23 12.81 1.30 9.83
C LEU A 23 12.02 2.11 8.77
N LEU A 24 11.60 1.47 7.68
CA LEU A 24 10.87 2.08 6.55
C LEU A 24 9.37 1.76 6.55
N GLY A 25 8.86 1.13 7.62
CA GLY A 25 7.45 0.73 7.75
C GLY A 25 7.28 -0.73 8.13
N GLY A 26 6.06 -1.12 8.52
CA GLY A 26 5.71 -2.52 8.76
C GLY A 26 5.51 -3.26 7.43
N CYS A 27 5.88 -4.53 7.41
CA CYS A 27 5.56 -5.43 6.32
C CYS A 27 4.91 -6.69 6.91
N ALA A 28 3.64 -6.92 6.59
CA ALA A 28 2.97 -8.17 6.91
C ALA A 28 3.28 -9.19 5.80
N SER A 29 4.03 -10.24 6.15
CA SER A 29 4.27 -11.36 5.25
C SER A 29 3.13 -12.36 5.37
N PHE A 30 2.44 -12.64 4.26
CA PHE A 30 1.38 -13.64 4.20
C PHE A 30 1.88 -14.91 3.52
N ILE A 31 1.51 -16.09 4.07
CA ILE A 31 1.82 -17.39 3.46
C ILE A 31 1.14 -17.54 2.10
N SER A 32 -0.02 -16.89 1.92
CA SER A 32 -0.77 -16.91 0.67
C SER A 32 -1.40 -15.55 0.39
N LEU A 33 -1.23 -15.06 -0.83
CA LEU A 33 -1.91 -13.84 -1.27
C LEU A 33 -3.42 -14.08 -1.43
N PRO A 34 -4.26 -13.06 -1.17
CA PRO A 34 -5.69 -13.16 -1.40
C PRO A 34 -6.00 -13.60 -2.84
N ARG A 35 -6.68 -14.75 -2.99
CA ARG A 35 -7.01 -15.30 -4.32
C ARG A 35 -8.15 -14.55 -4.99
N LYS A 36 -9.13 -14.08 -4.20
CA LYS A 36 -10.32 -13.36 -4.70
C LYS A 36 -10.04 -11.85 -4.73
N THR A 37 -10.45 -11.21 -5.80
CA THR A 37 -10.23 -9.78 -6.05
C THR A 37 -10.75 -8.87 -4.93
N TYR A 38 -11.96 -9.16 -4.41
CA TYR A 38 -12.54 -8.36 -3.32
C TYR A 38 -11.78 -8.52 -1.99
N GLN A 39 -11.19 -9.69 -1.74
CA GLN A 39 -10.38 -9.91 -0.53
C GLN A 39 -9.08 -9.09 -0.58
N GLU A 40 -8.43 -9.04 -1.74
CA GLU A 40 -7.27 -8.19 -1.97
C GLU A 40 -7.62 -6.71 -1.78
N PHE A 41 -8.73 -6.26 -2.36
CA PHE A 41 -9.24 -4.89 -2.23
C PHE A 41 -9.47 -4.52 -0.77
N LEU A 42 -10.27 -5.31 -0.04
CA LEU A 42 -10.63 -5.02 1.35
C LEU A 42 -9.41 -5.09 2.27
N THR A 43 -8.52 -6.05 2.05
CA THR A 43 -7.29 -6.14 2.84
C THR A 43 -6.40 -4.92 2.60
N ALA A 44 -6.21 -4.49 1.35
CA ALA A 44 -5.41 -3.32 1.04
C ALA A 44 -6.04 -2.01 1.57
N LEU A 45 -7.36 -1.89 1.55
CA LEU A 45 -8.08 -0.71 2.05
C LEU A 45 -8.04 -0.61 3.58
N ALA A 46 -7.97 -1.74 4.28
CA ALA A 46 -8.08 -1.79 5.74
C ALA A 46 -6.96 -1.03 6.47
N GLY A 47 -5.72 -1.06 5.97
CA GLY A 47 -4.60 -0.32 6.55
C GLY A 47 -4.83 1.20 6.54
N PRO A 48 -5.00 1.82 5.35
CA PRO A 48 -5.34 3.23 5.25
C PRO A 48 -6.57 3.62 6.07
N LEU A 49 -7.62 2.79 6.07
CA LEU A 49 -8.83 3.06 6.85
C LEU A 49 -8.55 3.16 8.35
N VAL A 50 -7.77 2.23 8.91
CA VAL A 50 -7.37 2.29 10.34
C VAL A 50 -6.55 3.54 10.62
N SER A 51 -5.63 3.92 9.73
CA SER A 51 -4.86 5.16 9.89
C SER A 51 -5.76 6.39 9.90
N PHE A 52 -6.73 6.50 8.99
CA PHE A 52 -7.67 7.62 8.98
C PHE A 52 -8.63 7.62 10.18
N LEU A 53 -9.05 6.45 10.65
CA LEU A 53 -9.86 6.37 11.87
C LEU A 53 -9.08 6.86 13.10
N LEU A 54 -7.80 6.51 13.21
CA LEU A 54 -6.95 7.00 14.30
C LEU A 54 -6.71 8.53 14.20
N ALA A 55 -6.40 9.02 13.00
CA ALA A 55 -6.27 10.47 12.80
C ALA A 55 -7.60 11.18 13.09
N GLY A 56 -8.71 10.66 12.57
CA GLY A 56 -10.05 11.22 12.80
C GLY A 56 -10.47 11.23 14.25
N SER A 57 -10.07 10.24 15.05
CA SER A 57 -10.35 10.23 16.49
C SER A 57 -9.63 11.38 17.24
N VAL A 58 -8.37 11.65 16.88
CA VAL A 58 -7.63 12.79 17.46
C VAL A 58 -8.25 14.13 17.01
N PHE A 59 -8.61 14.24 15.72
CA PHE A 59 -9.27 15.42 15.19
C PHE A 59 -10.63 15.69 15.85
N LEU A 60 -11.37 14.62 16.18
CA LEU A 60 -12.64 14.75 16.89
C LEU A 60 -12.47 15.29 18.32
N LEU A 61 -11.38 14.90 19.02
CA LEU A 61 -11.06 15.46 20.33
C LEU A 61 -10.81 16.99 20.26
N ASP A 62 -10.18 17.45 19.19
CA ASP A 62 -9.93 18.86 18.94
C ASP A 62 -11.25 19.62 18.66
N ILE A 63 -12.11 19.09 17.77
CA ILE A 63 -13.43 19.70 17.48
C ILE A 63 -14.35 19.75 18.70
N LEU A 64 -14.32 18.72 19.53
CA LEU A 64 -15.15 18.66 20.75
C LEU A 64 -14.56 19.47 21.90
N GLU A 65 -13.49 20.23 21.66
CA GLU A 65 -12.81 21.07 22.65
C GLU A 65 -12.51 20.32 23.97
N VAL A 66 -12.15 19.01 23.84
CA VAL A 66 -11.84 18.19 25.03
C VAL A 66 -10.62 18.77 25.74
N PRO A 67 -10.75 19.20 27.04
CA PRO A 67 -9.65 19.86 27.71
C PRO A 67 -8.51 18.89 28.01
N ILE A 68 -7.44 18.98 27.24
CA ILE A 68 -6.22 18.20 27.43
C ILE A 68 -5.18 19.13 28.08
N GLU A 69 -5.17 19.18 29.41
CA GLU A 69 -4.27 20.05 30.18
C GLU A 69 -2.80 19.63 30.05
N ASN A 70 -2.55 18.34 29.81
CA ASN A 70 -1.19 17.83 29.68
C ASN A 70 -0.60 18.16 28.30
N ARG A 71 0.30 19.14 28.25
CA ARG A 71 1.00 19.59 27.05
C ARG A 71 1.72 18.46 26.31
N TRP A 72 2.33 17.53 27.04
CA TRP A 72 3.05 16.41 26.43
C TRP A 72 2.09 15.45 25.73
N LEU A 73 0.95 15.17 26.35
CA LEU A 73 -0.09 14.34 25.75
C LEU A 73 -0.61 14.98 24.44
N TRP A 74 -0.85 16.30 24.45
CA TRP A 74 -1.29 17.01 23.26
C TRP A 74 -0.26 16.95 22.13
N ILE A 75 1.03 17.09 22.44
CA ILE A 75 2.12 16.95 21.47
C ILE A 75 2.09 15.53 20.85
N VAL A 76 2.01 14.49 21.68
CA VAL A 76 1.98 13.09 21.20
C VAL A 76 0.75 12.83 20.31
N LEU A 77 -0.41 13.32 20.70
CA LEU A 77 -1.64 13.18 19.89
C LEU A 77 -1.52 13.92 18.56
N SER A 78 -0.95 15.12 18.55
CA SER A 78 -0.72 15.88 17.31
C SER A 78 0.24 15.16 16.38
N TYR A 79 1.32 14.58 16.89
CA TYR A 79 2.21 13.73 16.08
C TYR A 79 1.50 12.48 15.57
N ALA A 80 0.70 11.82 16.40
CA ALA A 80 -0.08 10.64 16.00
C ALA A 80 -1.09 10.98 14.89
N TYR A 81 -1.76 12.13 14.98
CA TYR A 81 -2.66 12.65 13.95
C TYR A 81 -1.95 12.78 12.61
N TRP A 82 -0.87 13.57 12.56
CA TRP A 82 -0.13 13.82 11.33
C TRP A 82 0.52 12.57 10.76
N ALA A 83 1.11 11.72 11.61
CA ALA A 83 1.73 10.47 11.19
C ALA A 83 0.71 9.53 10.54
N ASN A 84 -0.47 9.35 11.14
CA ASN A 84 -1.51 8.49 10.58
C ASN A 84 -2.16 9.10 9.33
N LEU A 85 -2.35 10.42 9.29
CA LEU A 85 -2.85 11.11 8.11
C LEU A 85 -1.91 10.95 6.91
N MET A 86 -0.61 11.16 7.13
CA MET A 86 0.42 10.99 6.11
C MET A 86 0.56 9.52 5.68
N LEU A 87 0.59 8.59 6.65
CA LEU A 87 0.71 7.17 6.37
C LEU A 87 -0.47 6.65 5.53
N GLY A 88 -1.70 6.98 5.93
CA GLY A 88 -2.91 6.61 5.18
C GLY A 88 -2.96 7.27 3.80
N GLY A 89 -2.67 8.57 3.72
CA GLY A 89 -2.68 9.32 2.47
C GLY A 89 -1.62 8.83 1.47
N PHE A 90 -0.39 8.63 1.94
CA PHE A 90 0.70 8.14 1.11
C PHE A 90 0.43 6.71 0.59
N ASN A 91 -0.12 5.85 1.46
CA ASN A 91 -0.46 4.48 1.06
C ASN A 91 -1.66 4.39 0.10
N LEU A 92 -2.47 5.42 -0.05
CA LEU A 92 -3.52 5.46 -1.08
C LEU A 92 -3.05 5.88 -2.46
N LEU A 93 -1.79 6.30 -2.63
CA LEU A 93 -1.24 6.60 -3.96
C LEU A 93 -1.33 5.37 -4.88
N PRO A 94 -1.85 5.51 -6.11
CA PRO A 94 -2.10 4.39 -7.01
C PRO A 94 -0.83 3.87 -7.68
N GLY A 95 0.06 3.27 -6.89
CA GLY A 95 1.32 2.69 -7.35
C GLY A 95 1.91 1.72 -6.34
N PHE A 96 2.68 0.74 -6.79
CA PHE A 96 3.40 -0.16 -5.90
C PHE A 96 4.67 0.52 -5.34
N PRO A 97 5.05 0.25 -4.09
CA PRO A 97 4.54 -0.81 -3.18
C PRO A 97 3.34 -0.43 -2.32
N MET A 98 2.73 0.74 -2.51
CA MET A 98 1.65 1.25 -1.69
C MET A 98 0.36 0.44 -1.85
N ASP A 99 -0.52 0.52 -0.84
CA ASP A 99 -1.82 -0.16 -0.86
C ASP A 99 -2.74 0.36 -1.97
N GLY A 100 -2.64 1.63 -2.32
CA GLY A 100 -3.33 2.24 -3.46
C GLY A 100 -3.03 1.53 -4.78
N GLY A 101 -1.83 1.00 -4.98
CA GLY A 101 -1.49 0.16 -6.12
C GLY A 101 -2.25 -1.17 -6.12
N ARG A 102 -2.40 -1.81 -4.96
CA ARG A 102 -3.19 -3.05 -4.78
C ARG A 102 -4.68 -2.80 -4.93
N ILE A 103 -5.19 -1.71 -4.36
CA ILE A 103 -6.58 -1.25 -4.53
C ILE A 103 -6.87 -1.01 -6.00
N PHE A 104 -6.03 -0.25 -6.69
CA PHE A 104 -6.15 0.06 -8.10
C PHE A 104 -6.10 -1.22 -8.97
N ARG A 105 -5.13 -2.11 -8.71
CA ARG A 105 -5.07 -3.43 -9.35
C ARG A 105 -6.36 -4.22 -9.16
N SER A 106 -6.89 -4.26 -7.95
CA SER A 106 -8.12 -4.99 -7.64
C SER A 106 -9.31 -4.47 -8.42
N VAL A 107 -9.45 -3.15 -8.56
CA VAL A 107 -10.49 -2.54 -9.41
C VAL A 107 -10.29 -2.89 -10.87
N MET A 108 -9.07 -2.80 -11.39
CA MET A 108 -8.75 -3.15 -12.78
C MET A 108 -8.98 -4.64 -13.09
N ARG A 109 -8.86 -5.52 -12.09
CA ARG A 109 -9.15 -6.96 -12.22
C ARG A 109 -10.63 -7.30 -12.46
N LEU A 110 -11.52 -6.35 -12.31
CA LEU A 110 -12.92 -6.52 -12.73
C LEU A 110 -13.06 -6.58 -14.25
N PHE A 111 -12.10 -6.00 -14.98
CA PHE A 111 -12.12 -5.86 -16.44
C PHE A 111 -10.93 -6.54 -17.12
N LEU A 112 -9.85 -6.81 -16.40
CA LEU A 112 -8.58 -7.28 -16.94
C LEU A 112 -8.08 -8.52 -16.20
N THR A 113 -7.20 -9.29 -16.85
CA THR A 113 -6.45 -10.36 -16.16
C THR A 113 -5.50 -9.76 -15.12
N ARG A 114 -5.06 -10.59 -14.17
CA ARG A 114 -4.18 -10.13 -13.07
C ARG A 114 -2.90 -9.48 -13.60
N ALA A 115 -2.24 -10.10 -14.57
CA ALA A 115 -1.02 -9.56 -15.16
C ALA A 115 -1.25 -8.22 -15.86
N ARG A 116 -2.34 -8.08 -16.63
CA ARG A 116 -2.70 -6.81 -17.29
C ARG A 116 -3.07 -5.72 -16.30
N ALA A 117 -3.86 -6.05 -15.27
CA ALA A 117 -4.23 -5.11 -14.20
C ALA A 117 -2.98 -4.61 -13.45
N THR A 118 -2.03 -5.53 -13.15
CA THR A 118 -0.76 -5.16 -12.51
C THR A 118 0.12 -4.32 -13.43
N LEU A 119 0.12 -4.61 -14.74
CA LEU A 119 0.85 -3.80 -15.72
C LEU A 119 0.35 -2.35 -15.76
N VAL A 120 -0.98 -2.15 -15.77
CA VAL A 120 -1.58 -0.81 -15.75
C VAL A 120 -1.23 -0.09 -14.44
N ALA A 121 -1.36 -0.77 -13.29
CA ALA A 121 -1.00 -0.19 -11.99
C ALA A 121 0.49 0.17 -11.91
N MET A 122 1.37 -0.65 -12.49
CA MET A 122 2.80 -0.36 -12.60
C MET A 122 3.06 0.93 -13.42
N TRP A 123 2.40 1.10 -14.56
CA TRP A 123 2.59 2.30 -15.39
C TRP A 123 2.07 3.56 -14.71
N VAL A 124 0.93 3.49 -14.02
CA VAL A 124 0.42 4.60 -13.22
C VAL A 124 1.42 4.95 -12.11
N GLY A 125 1.92 3.94 -11.37
CA GLY A 125 2.95 4.14 -10.34
C GLY A 125 4.25 4.75 -10.89
N ARG A 126 4.67 4.37 -12.12
CA ARG A 126 5.82 4.99 -12.80
C ARG A 126 5.58 6.46 -13.14
N GLY A 127 4.39 6.83 -13.55
CA GLY A 127 4.02 8.23 -13.74
C GLY A 127 4.22 9.04 -12.46
N PHE A 128 3.74 8.54 -11.31
CA PHE A 128 3.98 9.15 -10.00
C PHE A 128 5.46 9.19 -9.63
N ALA A 129 6.20 8.11 -9.90
CA ALA A 129 7.64 8.07 -9.64
C ALA A 129 8.41 9.13 -10.43
N ILE A 130 8.05 9.35 -11.70
CA ILE A 130 8.66 10.40 -12.52
C ILE A 130 8.37 11.79 -11.92
N LEU A 131 7.11 12.08 -11.58
CA LEU A 131 6.73 13.37 -10.99
C LEU A 131 7.46 13.60 -9.65
N LEU A 132 7.53 12.57 -8.81
CA LEU A 132 8.23 12.64 -7.52
C LEU A 132 9.75 12.81 -7.70
N GLY A 133 10.33 12.14 -8.69
CA GLY A 133 11.74 12.28 -9.03
C GLY A 133 12.08 13.69 -9.53
N LEU A 134 11.25 14.25 -10.43
CA LEU A 134 11.39 15.63 -10.93
C LEU A 134 11.25 16.64 -9.79
N TYR A 135 10.26 16.45 -8.90
CA TYR A 135 10.12 17.26 -7.70
C TYR A 135 11.37 17.17 -6.81
N GLY A 136 11.91 15.96 -6.61
CA GLY A 136 13.13 15.75 -5.82
C GLY A 136 14.33 16.50 -6.38
N VAL A 137 14.54 16.46 -7.71
CA VAL A 137 15.59 17.21 -8.38
C VAL A 137 15.37 18.72 -8.21
N TRP A 138 14.16 19.20 -8.46
CA TRP A 138 13.81 20.63 -8.28
C TRP A 138 14.07 21.09 -6.82
N ALA A 139 13.64 20.29 -5.84
CA ALA A 139 13.84 20.57 -4.42
C ALA A 139 15.32 20.67 -4.03
N MET A 140 16.17 19.82 -4.61
CA MET A 140 17.64 19.90 -4.39
C MET A 140 18.21 21.23 -4.90
N PHE A 141 17.80 21.71 -6.07
CA PHE A 141 18.24 23.02 -6.60
C PHE A 141 17.78 24.18 -5.72
N ASN A 142 16.70 24.03 -4.97
CA ASN A 142 16.18 25.04 -4.03
C ASN A 142 16.66 24.84 -2.58
N GLY A 143 17.73 24.07 -2.35
CA GLY A 143 18.33 23.87 -1.02
C GLY A 143 17.52 23.00 -0.07
N SER A 144 16.56 22.21 -0.57
CA SER A 144 15.71 21.30 0.21
C SER A 144 16.20 19.84 0.09
N PHE A 145 15.74 18.97 1.01
CA PHE A 145 16.11 17.55 1.04
C PHE A 145 15.39 16.73 -0.06
N GLY A 146 15.59 17.09 -1.33
CA GLY A 146 14.98 16.40 -2.48
C GLY A 146 15.46 14.96 -2.69
N PHE A 147 16.60 14.57 -2.10
CA PHE A 147 17.17 13.22 -2.23
C PHE A 147 16.21 12.11 -1.76
N ILE A 148 15.44 12.34 -0.69
CA ILE A 148 14.48 11.37 -0.17
C ILE A 148 13.38 11.10 -1.22
N SER A 149 12.89 12.13 -1.90
CA SER A 149 11.89 12.00 -2.96
C SER A 149 12.40 11.18 -4.14
N ILE A 150 13.66 11.35 -4.52
CA ILE A 150 14.31 10.57 -5.58
C ILE A 150 14.44 9.11 -5.15
N LEU A 151 14.85 8.85 -3.91
CA LEU A 151 14.97 7.49 -3.39
C LEU A 151 13.62 6.76 -3.40
N ILE A 152 12.55 7.43 -2.97
CA ILE A 152 11.19 6.89 -3.00
C ILE A 152 10.75 6.64 -4.45
N ALA A 153 11.03 7.54 -5.37
CA ALA A 153 10.72 7.38 -6.79
C ALA A 153 11.39 6.12 -7.39
N VAL A 154 12.67 5.89 -7.09
CA VAL A 154 13.40 4.69 -7.51
C VAL A 154 12.78 3.42 -6.89
N MET A 155 12.38 3.48 -5.62
CA MET A 155 11.74 2.36 -4.94
C MET A 155 10.39 1.99 -5.60
N ILE A 156 9.54 2.98 -5.88
CA ILE A 156 8.26 2.79 -6.59
C ILE A 156 8.50 2.15 -7.97
N TRP A 157 9.51 2.63 -8.70
CA TRP A 157 9.85 2.11 -10.03
C TRP A 157 10.22 0.64 -10.00
N ARG A 158 11.07 0.24 -9.05
CA ARG A 158 11.55 -1.13 -8.90
C ARG A 158 10.46 -2.09 -8.44
N GLU A 159 9.72 -1.71 -7.39
CA GLU A 159 8.68 -2.57 -6.82
C GLU A 159 7.49 -2.75 -7.79
N GLY A 160 7.11 -1.72 -8.54
CA GLY A 160 6.10 -1.85 -9.58
C GLY A 160 6.47 -2.91 -10.63
N TYR A 161 7.74 -2.93 -11.06
CA TYR A 161 8.22 -3.94 -12.01
C TYR A 161 8.25 -5.35 -11.39
N ARG A 162 8.70 -5.47 -10.15
CA ARG A 162 8.73 -6.74 -9.40
C ARG A 162 7.33 -7.36 -9.27
N GLU A 163 6.34 -6.56 -8.86
CA GLU A 163 4.94 -7.00 -8.75
C GLU A 163 4.37 -7.47 -10.09
N TYR A 164 4.71 -6.78 -11.18
CA TYR A 164 4.30 -7.19 -12.52
C TYR A 164 4.91 -8.55 -12.91
N GLN A 165 6.19 -8.76 -12.67
CA GLN A 165 6.86 -10.03 -12.97
C GLN A 165 6.24 -11.19 -12.18
N LEU A 166 5.98 -11.00 -10.88
CA LEU A 166 5.32 -11.99 -10.04
C LEU A 166 3.91 -12.33 -10.56
N ALA A 167 3.12 -11.31 -10.92
CA ALA A 167 1.78 -11.54 -11.46
C ALA A 167 1.78 -12.28 -12.79
N ARG A 168 2.79 -12.04 -13.64
CA ARG A 168 2.96 -12.73 -14.92
C ARG A 168 3.33 -14.20 -14.72
N VAL A 169 4.32 -14.48 -13.89
CA VAL A 169 4.75 -15.86 -13.59
C VAL A 169 3.59 -16.67 -13.00
N GLU A 170 2.81 -16.09 -12.09
CA GLU A 170 1.64 -16.75 -11.51
C GLU A 170 0.55 -17.05 -12.55
N GLU A 171 0.31 -16.14 -13.50
CA GLU A 171 -0.65 -16.35 -14.59
C GLU A 171 -0.18 -17.44 -15.56
N ASP A 172 1.09 -17.45 -15.91
CA ASP A 172 1.70 -18.45 -16.79
C ASP A 172 1.69 -19.85 -16.14
N PHE A 173 2.02 -19.94 -14.84
CA PHE A 173 1.93 -21.19 -14.08
C PHE A 173 0.51 -21.74 -14.01
N ARG A 174 -0.48 -20.88 -13.83
CA ARG A 174 -1.89 -21.28 -13.80
C ARG A 174 -2.33 -21.85 -15.16
N LYS A 175 -1.95 -21.21 -16.25
CA LYS A 175 -2.26 -21.69 -17.61
C LYS A 175 -1.63 -23.05 -17.88
N TRP A 176 -0.37 -23.22 -17.47
CA TRP A 176 0.34 -24.48 -17.62
C TRP A 176 -0.32 -25.62 -16.81
N SER A 177 -0.64 -25.36 -15.55
CA SER A 177 -1.30 -26.34 -14.68
C SER A 177 -2.68 -26.75 -15.21
N GLN A 178 -3.42 -25.84 -15.80
CA GLN A 178 -4.73 -26.13 -16.40
C GLN A 178 -4.58 -26.95 -17.68
N ALA A 179 -3.63 -26.62 -18.54
CA ALA A 179 -3.35 -27.37 -19.76
C ALA A 179 -2.87 -28.81 -19.46
N ASP A 180 -2.05 -29.01 -18.41
CA ASP A 180 -1.61 -30.33 -17.99
C ASP A 180 -2.76 -31.19 -17.42
N PHE A 181 -3.70 -30.55 -16.71
CA PHE A 181 -4.90 -31.23 -16.23
C PHE A 181 -5.81 -31.67 -17.39
N ASP A 182 -6.08 -30.75 -18.34
CA ASP A 182 -6.93 -31.03 -19.51
C ASP A 182 -6.34 -32.10 -20.43
N ALA A 183 -5.01 -32.24 -20.46
CA ALA A 183 -4.30 -33.27 -21.24
C ALA A 183 -4.36 -34.67 -20.60
N ARG A 184 -4.74 -34.79 -19.33
CA ARG A 184 -4.81 -36.06 -18.57
C ARG A 184 -6.24 -36.62 -18.42
N VAL A 185 -7.24 -35.83 -18.79
CA VAL A 185 -8.67 -36.19 -18.76
C VAL A 185 -9.15 -36.53 -20.17
#